data_488145a80e26f8e6655fb53ff602d502
#
_entry.id   488145a80e26f8e6655fb53ff602d502
#
_cell.length_a   1.000
_cell.length_b   1.000
_cell.length_c   1.000
_cell.angle_alpha   90.00
_cell.angle_beta   90.00
_cell.angle_gamma   90.00
#
_symmetry.space_group_name_H-M   'P 1'
#
loop_
_entity.id
_entity.type
_entity.pdbx_description
1 polymer ?
#
loop_
_entity_poly.entity_id
_entity_poly.type
_entity_poly.pdbx_seq_one_letter_code
_entity_poly.pdbx_strand_id
1 'polypeptide(L)'
;MARRRGNLLWGRRTAKGRWGGAFGAPLTARAGRHICGAMARAPLLQLTDISLTFGGNPVFDGLNLTVQAGDRLALVGRNGSGKSTLMKVMAGLVEPDAGQVITPAGIHVGYMEQEPDLSTFATLGDFARAGLGDAEGYRVEMAAEGLKFDPDRPVATAS
;
A
#
# COMPACT_ATOMS: atom_id res chain seq x y z
N MET A 1 20.41 18.65 4.08
CA MET A 1 19.03 18.11 3.97
C MET A 1 18.69 17.93 2.49
N ALA A 2 18.84 16.74 1.95
CA ALA A 2 18.56 16.44 0.54
C ALA A 2 17.26 15.64 0.43
N ARG A 3 16.21 16.26 -0.09
CA ARG A 3 14.94 15.62 -0.42
C ARG A 3 15.18 14.72 -1.64
N ARG A 4 15.17 13.42 -1.48
CA ARG A 4 15.08 12.49 -2.61
C ARG A 4 13.63 12.43 -3.09
N ARG A 5 13.41 12.98 -4.27
CA ARG A 5 12.17 12.80 -5.02
C ARG A 5 12.27 11.48 -5.77
N GLY A 6 11.49 10.49 -5.37
CA GLY A 6 11.23 9.30 -6.19
C GLY A 6 10.37 9.73 -7.38
N ASN A 7 10.94 9.73 -8.58
CA ASN A 7 10.18 10.00 -9.80
C ASN A 7 9.47 8.74 -10.25
N LEU A 8 8.18 8.63 -9.93
CA LEU A 8 7.26 7.77 -10.70
C LEU A 8 6.90 8.53 -11.97
N LEU A 9 7.60 8.24 -13.06
CA LEU A 9 7.30 8.79 -14.39
C LEU A 9 6.19 7.98 -15.04
N TRP A 10 4.98 8.50 -14.99
CA TRP A 10 3.86 8.07 -15.82
C TRP A 10 3.75 8.94 -17.06
N GLY A 11 3.94 8.34 -18.23
CA GLY A 11 3.64 8.92 -19.52
C GLY A 11 4.76 9.82 -20.08
N ARG A 12 5.40 9.38 -21.14
CA ARG A 12 6.23 10.25 -21.99
C ARG A 12 5.32 11.20 -22.78
N ARG A 13 5.51 12.48 -22.60
CA ARG A 13 4.96 13.50 -23.51
C ARG A 13 5.69 13.38 -24.85
N THR A 14 4.98 13.02 -25.90
CA THR A 14 5.54 13.15 -27.26
C THR A 14 5.54 14.61 -27.68
N ALA A 15 6.50 15.01 -28.52
CA ALA A 15 6.73 16.39 -28.95
C ALA A 15 5.53 17.07 -29.68
N LYS A 16 4.38 16.40 -29.82
CA LYS A 16 3.15 16.91 -30.46
C LYS A 16 1.97 17.05 -29.53
N GLY A 17 2.16 17.02 -28.20
CA GLY A 17 1.09 17.34 -27.23
C GLY A 17 -0.10 16.37 -27.19
N ARG A 18 -0.03 15.21 -27.82
CA ARG A 18 -1.11 14.22 -27.84
C ARG A 18 -0.83 13.18 -26.75
N TRP A 19 -1.76 13.04 -25.82
CA TRP A 19 -1.74 11.95 -24.84
C TRP A 19 -2.08 10.66 -25.57
N GLY A 20 -1.07 9.83 -25.85
CA GLY A 20 -1.28 8.48 -26.36
C GLY A 20 -1.79 7.59 -25.22
N GLY A 21 -3.08 7.61 -24.98
CA GLY A 21 -3.74 6.64 -24.09
C GLY A 21 -4.00 5.37 -24.89
N ALA A 22 -3.11 4.41 -24.83
CA ALA A 22 -3.48 3.04 -25.16
C ALA A 22 -4.34 2.51 -24.00
N PHE A 23 -5.60 2.19 -24.28
CA PHE A 23 -6.46 1.42 -23.39
C PHE A 23 -5.75 0.10 -23.12
N GLY A 24 -5.47 -0.21 -21.85
CA GLY A 24 -5.03 -1.53 -21.44
C GLY A 24 -3.53 -1.80 -21.34
N ALA A 25 -2.68 -0.79 -21.18
CA ALA A 25 -1.28 -1.07 -20.83
C ALA A 25 -1.15 -1.42 -19.34
N PRO A 26 -0.54 -2.59 -19.00
CA PRO A 26 -0.29 -2.98 -17.63
C PRO A 26 0.67 -2.00 -16.95
N LEU A 27 0.55 -1.90 -15.62
CA LEU A 27 1.46 -1.14 -14.77
C LEU A 27 2.87 -1.73 -14.84
N THR A 28 3.80 -1.08 -15.55
CA THR A 28 5.22 -1.44 -15.52
C THR A 28 5.97 -0.44 -14.65
N ALA A 29 6.42 -0.86 -13.49
CA ALA A 29 7.34 -0.08 -12.66
C ALA A 29 8.78 -0.39 -13.07
N ARG A 30 9.43 0.55 -13.73
CA ARG A 30 10.86 0.42 -14.08
C ARG A 30 11.70 0.93 -12.92
N ALA A 31 12.26 0.01 -12.13
CA ALA A 31 13.27 0.35 -11.14
C ALA A 31 14.56 0.82 -11.80
N GLY A 32 14.91 2.08 -11.61
CA GLY A 32 16.22 2.60 -11.98
C GLY A 32 17.29 2.00 -11.07
N ARG A 33 18.32 1.38 -11.67
CA ARG A 33 19.52 0.96 -10.95
C ARG A 33 20.23 2.18 -10.39
N HIS A 34 20.19 2.38 -9.09
CA HIS A 34 21.12 3.25 -8.40
C HIS A 34 22.23 2.40 -7.78
N ILE A 35 23.40 2.44 -8.44
CA ILE A 35 24.65 1.95 -7.86
C ILE A 35 25.21 3.11 -7.03
N CYS A 36 25.03 3.08 -5.75
CA CYS A 36 25.81 3.84 -4.81
C CYS A 36 25.93 3.03 -3.51
N GLY A 37 27.15 2.77 -3.11
CA GLY A 37 27.49 1.94 -1.96
C GLY A 37 27.11 2.60 -0.62
N ALA A 38 25.82 2.61 -0.32
CA ALA A 38 25.31 2.74 1.02
C ALA A 38 24.93 1.33 1.47
N MET A 39 25.30 0.93 2.68
CA MET A 39 24.87 -0.32 3.30
C MET A 39 23.40 -0.53 2.97
N ALA A 40 23.09 -1.55 2.17
CA ALA A 40 21.74 -1.84 1.74
C ALA A 40 20.93 -2.20 2.98
N ARG A 41 20.10 -1.28 3.44
CA ARG A 41 19.11 -1.59 4.48
C ARG A 41 18.20 -2.66 3.91
N ALA A 42 17.96 -3.71 4.70
CA ALA A 42 17.01 -4.73 4.31
C ALA A 42 15.65 -4.08 3.99
N PRO A 43 15.02 -4.41 2.87
CA PRO A 43 13.72 -3.87 2.53
C PRO A 43 12.68 -4.34 3.54
N LEU A 44 11.70 -3.49 3.84
CA LEU A 44 10.54 -3.85 4.68
C LEU A 44 9.51 -4.67 3.90
N LEU A 45 9.43 -4.45 2.59
CA LEU A 45 8.56 -5.16 1.68
C LEU A 45 9.18 -5.15 0.29
N GLN A 46 9.16 -6.29 -0.38
CA GLN A 46 9.62 -6.40 -1.76
C GLN A 46 8.63 -7.21 -2.58
N LEU A 47 8.23 -6.65 -3.70
CA LEU A 47 7.46 -7.29 -4.74
C LEU A 47 8.39 -7.57 -5.91
N THR A 48 8.39 -8.82 -6.40
CA THR A 48 9.25 -9.24 -7.51
C THR A 48 8.41 -9.93 -8.56
N ASP A 49 8.41 -9.37 -9.77
CA ASP A 49 7.74 -9.88 -10.96
C ASP A 49 6.26 -10.21 -10.76
N ILE A 50 5.56 -9.37 -9.98
CA ILE A 50 4.15 -9.55 -9.68
C ILE A 50 3.30 -9.41 -10.94
N SER A 51 2.56 -10.47 -11.25
CA SER A 51 1.56 -10.48 -12.31
C SER A 51 0.21 -10.87 -11.72
N LEU A 52 -0.84 -10.17 -12.13
CA LEU A 52 -2.21 -10.40 -11.67
C LEU A 52 -3.20 -10.04 -12.77
N THR A 53 -4.15 -10.93 -13.00
CA THR A 53 -5.18 -10.79 -14.02
C THR A 53 -6.57 -10.91 -13.41
N PHE A 54 -7.47 -9.99 -13.73
CA PHE A 54 -8.88 -10.11 -13.37
C PHE A 54 -9.75 -10.17 -14.63
N GLY A 55 -10.56 -11.23 -14.72
CA GLY A 55 -11.50 -11.39 -15.82
C GLY A 55 -10.84 -11.36 -17.21
N GLY A 56 -9.63 -11.92 -17.33
CA GLY A 56 -8.86 -11.95 -18.58
C GLY A 56 -8.10 -10.65 -18.91
N ASN A 57 -8.23 -9.60 -18.09
CA ASN A 57 -7.50 -8.36 -18.28
C ASN A 57 -6.31 -8.30 -17.30
N PRO A 58 -5.07 -8.13 -17.78
CA PRO A 58 -3.92 -7.99 -16.90
C PRO A 58 -4.00 -6.66 -16.14
N VAL A 59 -3.91 -6.74 -14.81
CA VAL A 59 -3.82 -5.58 -13.91
C VAL A 59 -2.37 -5.24 -13.66
N PHE A 60 -1.54 -6.26 -13.44
CA PHE A 60 -0.09 -6.16 -13.31
C PHE A 60 0.59 -7.14 -14.24
N ASP A 61 1.75 -6.75 -14.76
CA ASP A 61 2.58 -7.57 -15.63
C ASP A 61 4.05 -7.30 -15.28
N GLY A 62 4.66 -8.20 -14.50
CA GLY A 62 6.04 -8.12 -14.06
C GLY A 62 6.34 -6.89 -13.17
N LEU A 63 5.41 -6.53 -12.28
CA LEU A 63 5.59 -5.37 -11.41
C LEU A 63 6.62 -5.66 -10.34
N ASN A 64 7.60 -4.75 -10.21
CA ASN A 64 8.63 -4.78 -9.19
C ASN A 64 8.58 -3.53 -8.32
N LEU A 65 8.52 -3.70 -6.99
CA LEU A 65 8.49 -2.63 -6.03
C LEU A 65 9.29 -3.01 -4.79
N THR A 66 10.06 -2.06 -4.26
CA THR A 66 10.78 -2.24 -2.99
C THR A 66 10.46 -1.08 -2.06
N VAL A 67 10.07 -1.39 -0.83
CA VAL A 67 9.77 -0.43 0.23
C VAL A 67 10.83 -0.54 1.31
N GLN A 68 11.45 0.57 1.66
CA GLN A 68 12.47 0.68 2.69
C GLN A 68 11.97 1.46 3.91
N ALA A 69 12.66 1.33 5.03
CA ALA A 69 12.34 2.09 6.23
C ALA A 69 12.38 3.61 5.98
N GLY A 70 11.28 4.29 6.31
CA GLY A 70 11.12 5.73 6.12
C GLY A 70 10.61 6.14 4.73
N ASP A 71 10.38 5.19 3.82
CA ASP A 71 9.77 5.51 2.52
C ASP A 71 8.33 5.99 2.70
N ARG A 72 7.95 6.93 1.84
CA ARG A 72 6.57 7.38 1.67
C ARG A 72 6.25 7.29 0.19
N LEU A 73 5.41 6.34 -0.18
CA LEU A 73 5.04 6.08 -1.56
C LEU A 73 3.62 6.57 -1.83
N ALA A 74 3.44 7.22 -2.97
CA ALA A 74 2.12 7.60 -3.45
C ALA A 74 1.82 6.85 -4.76
N LEU A 75 0.69 6.13 -4.77
CA LEU A 75 0.18 5.46 -5.96
C LEU A 75 -0.74 6.42 -6.71
N VAL A 76 -0.33 6.83 -7.90
CA VAL A 76 -1.08 7.75 -8.75
C VAL A 76 -1.52 7.04 -10.03
N GLY A 77 -2.78 7.20 -10.38
CA GLY A 77 -3.33 6.61 -11.60
C GLY A 77 -4.84 6.81 -11.68
N ARG A 78 -5.42 6.50 -12.86
CA ARG A 78 -6.87 6.59 -13.11
C ARG A 78 -7.64 5.60 -12.24
N ASN A 79 -8.94 5.84 -12.05
CA ASN A 79 -9.82 4.85 -11.40
C ASN A 79 -9.81 3.54 -12.21
N GLY A 80 -9.78 2.42 -11.51
CA GLY A 80 -9.64 1.10 -12.12
C GLY A 80 -8.22 0.70 -12.54
N SER A 81 -7.18 1.51 -12.29
CA SER A 81 -5.78 1.17 -12.65
C SER A 81 -5.08 0.18 -11.70
N GLY A 82 -5.80 -0.44 -10.78
CA GLY A 82 -5.24 -1.46 -9.89
C GLY A 82 -4.59 -0.92 -8.61
N LYS A 83 -4.70 0.37 -8.26
CA LYS A 83 -4.07 0.94 -7.06
C LYS A 83 -4.47 0.22 -5.76
N SER A 84 -5.77 0.06 -5.54
CA SER A 84 -6.29 -0.64 -4.36
C SER A 84 -5.92 -2.13 -4.39
N THR A 85 -5.88 -2.73 -5.58
CA THR A 85 -5.46 -4.11 -5.76
C THR A 85 -3.99 -4.28 -5.39
N LEU A 86 -3.11 -3.36 -5.81
CA LEU A 86 -1.69 -3.40 -5.43
C LEU A 86 -1.52 -3.30 -3.91
N MET A 87 -2.24 -2.39 -3.26
CA MET A 87 -2.20 -2.28 -1.79
C MET A 87 -2.67 -3.57 -1.11
N LYS A 88 -3.71 -4.23 -1.64
CA LYS A 88 -4.18 -5.53 -1.13
C LYS A 88 -3.16 -6.65 -1.34
N VAL A 89 -2.46 -6.67 -2.48
CA VAL A 89 -1.36 -7.61 -2.73
C VAL A 89 -0.21 -7.36 -1.75
N MET A 90 0.17 -6.11 -1.53
CA MET A 90 1.21 -5.74 -0.55
C MET A 90 0.85 -6.15 0.88
N ALA A 91 -0.42 -6.10 1.23
CA ALA A 91 -0.93 -6.52 2.53
C ALA A 91 -1.18 -8.04 2.66
N GLY A 92 -0.98 -8.81 1.58
CA GLY A 92 -1.25 -10.24 1.58
C GLY A 92 -2.74 -10.62 1.55
N LEU A 93 -3.62 -9.65 1.26
CA LEU A 93 -5.07 -9.87 1.15
C LEU A 93 -5.49 -10.42 -0.23
N VAL A 94 -4.63 -10.26 -1.23
CA VAL A 94 -4.81 -10.79 -2.59
C VAL A 94 -3.50 -11.45 -2.99
N GLU A 95 -3.60 -12.70 -3.42
CA GLU A 95 -2.46 -13.45 -3.92
C GLU A 95 -2.25 -13.14 -5.41
N PRO A 96 -1.04 -12.83 -5.86
CA PRO A 96 -0.75 -12.61 -7.27
C PRO A 96 -0.74 -13.93 -8.04
N ASP A 97 -1.04 -13.88 -9.34
CA ASP A 97 -0.99 -15.05 -10.24
C ASP A 97 0.45 -15.55 -10.45
N ALA A 98 1.42 -14.61 -10.41
CA ALA A 98 2.84 -14.92 -10.50
C ALA A 98 3.66 -13.87 -9.77
N GLY A 99 4.92 -14.22 -9.46
CA GLY A 99 5.84 -13.39 -8.71
C GLY A 99 5.84 -13.69 -7.22
N GLN A 100 6.49 -12.85 -6.45
CA GLN A 100 6.65 -13.05 -4.99
C GLN A 100 6.53 -11.74 -4.23
N VAL A 101 5.80 -11.79 -3.11
CA VAL A 101 5.76 -10.74 -2.09
C VAL A 101 6.62 -11.20 -0.91
N ILE A 102 7.69 -10.49 -0.64
CA ILE A 102 8.64 -10.82 0.42
C ILE A 102 8.55 -9.78 1.52
N THR A 103 8.17 -10.23 2.71
CA THR A 103 8.15 -9.42 3.94
C THR A 103 9.06 -10.09 4.96
N PRO A 104 10.11 -9.43 5.48
CA PRO A 104 10.97 -9.98 6.51
C PRO A 104 10.19 -10.34 7.77
N ALA A 105 10.67 -11.35 8.50
CA ALA A 105 10.08 -11.75 9.76
C ALA A 105 10.02 -10.57 10.77
N GLY A 106 8.89 -10.44 11.45
CA GLY A 106 8.67 -9.37 12.42
C GLY A 106 8.18 -8.04 11.82
N ILE A 107 8.00 -7.97 10.50
CA ILE A 107 7.35 -6.82 9.85
C ILE A 107 5.86 -7.12 9.69
N HIS A 108 5.03 -6.23 10.19
CA HIS A 108 3.58 -6.29 10.01
C HIS A 108 3.16 -5.25 8.98
N VAL A 109 2.38 -5.68 7.99
CA VAL A 109 1.81 -4.80 6.97
C VAL A 109 0.33 -4.57 7.30
N GLY A 110 0.01 -3.36 7.74
CA GLY A 110 -1.38 -2.95 7.98
C GLY A 110 -2.02 -2.43 6.68
N TYR A 111 -3.25 -2.83 6.43
CA TYR A 111 -4.07 -2.30 5.36
C TYR A 111 -5.26 -1.55 5.96
N MET A 112 -5.42 -0.28 5.57
CA MET A 112 -6.58 0.50 5.95
C MET A 112 -7.55 0.55 4.77
N GLU A 113 -8.75 0.05 4.98
CA GLU A 113 -9.82 0.16 3.99
C GLU A 113 -10.33 1.60 3.89
N GLN A 114 -10.84 1.96 2.73
CA GLN A 114 -11.41 3.27 2.48
C GLN A 114 -12.70 3.49 3.28
N GLU A 115 -13.49 2.41 3.40
CA GLU A 115 -14.73 2.32 4.17
C GLU A 115 -14.67 1.02 4.99
N PRO A 116 -14.08 1.05 6.20
CA PRO A 116 -14.02 -0.15 7.03
C PRO A 116 -15.41 -0.54 7.51
N ASP A 117 -15.71 -1.84 7.50
CA ASP A 117 -16.95 -2.35 8.08
C ASP A 117 -16.83 -2.36 9.61
N LEU A 118 -17.48 -1.40 10.24
CA LEU A 118 -17.52 -1.26 11.68
C LEU A 118 -18.72 -1.95 12.32
N SER A 119 -19.61 -2.57 11.54
CA SER A 119 -20.90 -3.11 12.02
C SER A 119 -20.76 -4.22 13.07
N THR A 120 -19.62 -4.90 13.11
CA THR A 120 -19.31 -5.99 14.04
C THR A 120 -18.78 -5.50 15.38
N PHE A 121 -18.48 -4.20 15.53
CA PHE A 121 -17.89 -3.62 16.73
C PHE A 121 -18.89 -2.74 17.48
N ALA A 122 -18.85 -2.81 18.80
CA ALA A 122 -19.73 -1.98 19.63
C ALA A 122 -19.18 -0.55 19.76
N THR A 123 -17.86 -0.42 19.93
CA THR A 123 -17.19 0.85 20.14
C THR A 123 -16.02 1.05 19.16
N LEU A 124 -15.57 2.30 19.03
CA LEU A 124 -14.37 2.62 18.25
C LEU A 124 -13.11 1.97 18.86
N GLY A 125 -13.07 1.84 20.18
CA GLY A 125 -11.99 1.16 20.88
C GLY A 125 -11.93 -0.33 20.56
N ASP A 126 -13.08 -1.00 20.43
CA ASP A 126 -13.13 -2.42 20.05
C ASP A 126 -12.56 -2.63 18.65
N PHE A 127 -12.94 -1.77 17.70
CA PHE A 127 -12.37 -1.80 16.36
C PHE A 127 -10.86 -1.57 16.37
N ALA A 128 -10.39 -0.58 17.12
CA ALA A 128 -8.96 -0.26 17.20
C ALA A 128 -8.14 -1.38 17.85
N ARG A 129 -8.74 -2.17 18.76
CA ARG A 129 -8.09 -3.32 19.43
C ARG A 129 -8.09 -4.58 18.56
N ALA A 130 -8.99 -4.70 17.61
CA ALA A 130 -9.22 -5.94 16.86
C ALA A 130 -7.99 -6.48 16.11
N GLY A 131 -7.01 -5.62 15.79
CA GLY A 131 -5.76 -6.01 15.13
C GLY A 131 -4.55 -6.10 16.05
N LEU A 132 -4.75 -5.93 17.37
CA LEU A 132 -3.68 -5.91 18.36
C LEU A 132 -3.69 -7.17 19.22
N GLY A 133 -2.51 -7.58 19.71
CA GLY A 133 -2.42 -8.61 20.72
C GLY A 133 -2.90 -8.10 22.10
N ASP A 134 -3.29 -9.00 22.97
CA ASP A 134 -3.84 -8.69 24.32
C ASP A 134 -2.94 -7.75 25.14
N ALA A 135 -1.62 -7.84 24.97
CA ALA A 135 -0.65 -7.00 25.67
C ALA A 135 -0.52 -5.57 25.09
N GLU A 136 -1.14 -5.27 23.96
CA GLU A 136 -0.95 -4.02 23.22
C GLU A 136 -2.13 -3.04 23.35
N GLY A 137 -3.13 -3.36 24.17
CA GLY A 137 -4.33 -2.52 24.37
C GLY A 137 -4.01 -1.06 24.76
N TYR A 138 -2.93 -0.84 25.53
CA TYR A 138 -2.47 0.50 25.91
C TYR A 138 -2.16 1.42 24.71
N ARG A 139 -1.84 0.83 23.54
CA ARG A 139 -1.58 1.59 22.31
C ARG A 139 -2.81 2.32 21.79
N VAL A 140 -3.99 1.72 21.99
CA VAL A 140 -5.26 2.35 21.62
C VAL A 140 -5.51 3.57 22.48
N GLU A 141 -5.24 3.47 23.79
CA GLU A 141 -5.39 4.57 24.73
C GLU A 141 -4.44 5.73 24.41
N MET A 142 -3.17 5.42 24.13
CA MET A 142 -2.19 6.42 23.68
C MET A 142 -2.62 7.09 22.37
N ALA A 143 -3.14 6.31 21.41
CA ALA A 143 -3.62 6.83 20.14
C ALA A 143 -4.88 7.68 20.32
N ALA A 144 -5.80 7.26 21.19
CA ALA A 144 -7.02 7.98 21.53
C ALA A 144 -6.71 9.35 22.12
N GLU A 145 -5.75 9.42 23.05
CA GLU A 145 -5.28 10.69 23.63
C GLU A 145 -4.64 11.59 22.57
N GLY A 146 -3.75 11.03 21.74
CA GLY A 146 -3.04 11.78 20.71
C GLY A 146 -3.96 12.31 19.59
N LEU A 147 -4.95 11.53 19.18
CA LEU A 147 -5.91 11.85 18.12
C LEU A 147 -7.19 12.52 18.66
N LYS A 148 -7.34 12.59 19.98
CA LYS A 148 -8.52 13.16 20.67
C LYS A 148 -9.83 12.48 20.26
N PHE A 149 -9.84 11.18 20.14
CA PHE A 149 -11.06 10.42 19.97
C PHE A 149 -11.41 9.64 21.25
N ASP A 150 -12.72 9.42 21.47
CA ASP A 150 -13.21 8.65 22.59
C ASP A 150 -13.31 7.17 22.18
N PRO A 151 -12.50 6.26 22.81
CA PRO A 151 -12.54 4.83 22.50
C PRO A 151 -13.89 4.18 22.84
N ASP A 152 -14.59 4.70 23.85
CA ASP A 152 -15.87 4.17 24.31
C ASP A 152 -17.06 4.67 23.49
N ARG A 153 -16.79 5.55 22.52
CA ARG A 153 -17.84 6.07 21.64
C ARG A 153 -18.44 4.93 20.79
N PRO A 154 -19.78 4.76 20.82
CA PRO A 154 -20.44 3.74 20.01
C PRO A 154 -20.23 3.98 18.52
N VAL A 155 -19.93 2.91 17.77
CA VAL A 155 -19.73 2.98 16.31
C VAL A 155 -20.93 3.59 15.61
N ALA A 156 -22.15 3.28 16.05
CA ALA A 156 -23.39 3.82 15.47
C ALA A 156 -23.50 5.36 15.51
N THR A 157 -22.72 6.02 16.34
CA THR A 157 -22.71 7.50 16.47
C THR A 157 -21.46 8.12 15.85
N ALA A 158 -20.56 7.32 15.32
CA ALA A 158 -19.33 7.75 14.69
C ALA A 158 -19.57 7.92 13.17
N SER A 159 -20.18 9.02 12.78
CA SER A 159 -20.32 9.42 11.37
C SER A 159 -19.40 10.57 11.04
#